data_28cefadd6d89287809ef1ad1909ecf0c
#
_entry.id   28cefadd6d89287809ef1ad1909ecf0c
#
_cell.length_a   1.000
_cell.length_b   1.000
_cell.length_c   1.000
_cell.angle_alpha   90.00
_cell.angle_beta   90.00
_cell.angle_gamma   90.00
#
_symmetry.space_group_name_H-M   'P 1'
#
loop_
_entity.id
_entity.type
_entity.pdbx_description
1 polymer ?
#
loop_
_entity_poly.entity_id
_entity_poly.type
_entity_poly.pdbx_seq_one_letter_code
_entity_poly.pdbx_strand_id
1 'polypeptide(L)'
;MAKGILGKKIGMTQIFTEAGTLIPVTVIEVTPNVVLQKKTVETDGYNAVQLGYADKKEKHATKAEVAHAAKANTAPKRFVKEIAGEEMLAFEVGQEVKGNIFVEGELVDVTGTSKGKGFQGIIKRYNAHMGPAAHGSGYHRGIGSMGSINPARIKPGKKMPGRMGGVQKTVQNLEFVKYDEANNVILVKGNVPGAKNSYVVVKNAVKAKNAAINPAALA
;
A
#
# COMPACT_ATOMS: atom_id res chain seq x y z
N MET A 1 -9.33 -13.64 -6.54
CA MET A 1 -9.51 -13.84 -5.09
C MET A 1 -8.69 -12.80 -4.36
N ALA A 2 -9.32 -11.82 -3.69
CA ALA A 2 -8.60 -10.85 -2.89
C ALA A 2 -9.46 -10.32 -1.75
N LYS A 3 -9.02 -10.49 -0.51
CA LYS A 3 -9.47 -9.74 0.65
C LYS A 3 -8.50 -8.61 0.93
N GLY A 4 -8.97 -7.52 1.51
CA GLY A 4 -8.09 -6.40 1.82
C GLY A 4 -8.73 -5.37 2.73
N ILE A 5 -7.89 -4.54 3.32
CA ILE A 5 -8.29 -3.49 4.24
C ILE A 5 -7.40 -2.25 4.05
N LEU A 6 -7.94 -1.09 4.36
CA LEU A 6 -7.23 0.18 4.31
C LEU A 6 -6.73 0.54 5.71
N GLY A 7 -5.54 1.10 5.78
CA GLY A 7 -4.96 1.52 7.04
C GLY A 7 -3.98 2.67 6.91
N LYS A 8 -3.41 3.06 8.04
CA LYS A 8 -2.45 4.15 8.17
C LYS A 8 -1.20 3.65 8.90
N LYS A 9 -0.05 3.83 8.29
CA LYS A 9 1.23 3.45 8.89
C LYS A 9 1.54 4.35 10.09
N ILE A 10 1.60 3.81 11.29
CA ILE A 10 1.96 4.55 12.50
C ILE A 10 3.47 4.59 12.69
N GLY A 11 4.13 3.45 12.59
CA GLY A 11 5.56 3.35 12.83
C GLY A 11 6.05 1.93 12.76
N MET A 12 7.23 1.70 13.29
CA MET A 12 7.80 0.36 13.48
C MET A 12 8.17 0.17 14.94
N THR A 13 8.03 -1.07 15.40
CA THR A 13 8.44 -1.53 16.70
C THR A 13 9.00 -2.94 16.59
N GLN A 14 9.28 -3.58 17.68
CA GLN A 14 9.71 -4.96 17.75
C GLN A 14 8.87 -5.72 18.75
N ILE A 15 8.70 -6.99 18.52
CA ILE A 15 8.07 -7.95 19.43
C ILE A 15 9.00 -9.13 19.62
N PHE A 16 8.86 -9.81 20.72
CA PHE A 16 9.59 -11.04 21.02
C PHE A 16 8.63 -12.22 20.94
N THR A 17 9.08 -13.29 20.31
CA THR A 17 8.39 -14.58 20.37
C THR A 17 8.62 -15.24 21.72
N GLU A 18 7.83 -16.25 22.06
CA GLU A 18 8.03 -17.08 23.25
C GLU A 18 9.43 -17.71 23.30
N ALA A 19 10.00 -18.02 22.13
CA ALA A 19 11.37 -18.50 21.98
C ALA A 19 12.46 -17.42 22.15
N GLY A 20 12.10 -16.18 22.51
CA GLY A 20 13.03 -15.06 22.66
C GLY A 20 13.53 -14.43 21.36
N THR A 21 13.03 -14.85 20.21
CA THR A 21 13.44 -14.28 18.92
C THR A 21 12.79 -12.92 18.69
N LEU A 22 13.59 -11.91 18.34
CA LEU A 22 13.13 -10.57 18.02
C LEU A 22 12.56 -10.51 16.61
N ILE A 23 11.34 -10.02 16.46
CA ILE A 23 10.65 -9.80 15.20
C ILE A 23 10.41 -8.28 15.00
N PRO A 24 11.02 -7.63 13.98
CA PRO A 24 10.70 -6.25 13.65
C PRO A 24 9.33 -6.19 12.99
N VAL A 25 8.43 -5.34 13.49
CA VAL A 25 7.07 -5.19 12.97
C VAL A 25 6.75 -3.74 12.64
N THR A 26 5.94 -3.57 11.59
CA THR A 26 5.28 -2.29 11.29
C THR A 26 3.89 -2.29 11.89
N VAL A 27 3.57 -1.23 12.62
CA VAL A 27 2.25 -0.97 13.19
C VAL A 27 1.42 -0.19 12.17
N ILE A 28 0.28 -0.74 11.79
CA ILE A 28 -0.68 -0.11 10.87
C ILE A 28 -1.99 0.04 11.64
N GLU A 29 -2.43 1.28 11.82
CA GLU A 29 -3.74 1.62 12.37
C GLU A 29 -4.81 1.27 11.33
N VAL A 30 -5.79 0.50 11.76
CA VAL A 30 -6.89 0.02 10.93
C VAL A 30 -8.19 0.26 11.70
N THR A 31 -8.60 1.53 11.79
CA THR A 31 -9.96 1.83 12.28
C THR A 31 -10.97 1.16 11.34
N PRO A 32 -12.16 0.78 11.82
CA PRO A 32 -13.15 0.10 10.99
C PRO A 32 -13.34 0.79 9.64
N ASN A 33 -13.22 0.01 8.57
CA ASN A 33 -13.41 0.50 7.21
C ASN A 33 -14.87 0.31 6.82
N VAL A 34 -15.50 1.33 6.28
CA VAL A 34 -16.91 1.23 5.86
C VAL A 34 -16.98 0.84 4.38
N VAL A 35 -17.85 -0.10 4.07
CA VAL A 35 -18.19 -0.47 2.70
C VAL A 35 -19.07 0.63 2.10
N LEU A 36 -18.54 1.36 1.13
CA LEU A 36 -19.24 2.46 0.47
C LEU A 36 -20.09 2.00 -0.71
N GLN A 37 -19.56 1.03 -1.48
CA GLN A 37 -20.24 0.52 -2.68
C GLN A 37 -19.79 -0.91 -2.96
N LYS A 38 -20.70 -1.74 -3.42
CA LYS A 38 -20.42 -3.05 -4.04
C LYS A 38 -20.52 -2.90 -5.56
N LYS A 39 -19.58 -3.48 -6.26
CA LYS A 39 -19.56 -3.58 -7.71
C LYS A 39 -19.68 -5.04 -8.10
N THR A 40 -20.60 -5.33 -9.00
CA THR A 40 -20.87 -6.68 -9.49
C THR A 40 -20.68 -6.74 -11.00
N VAL A 41 -20.47 -7.95 -11.51
CA VAL A 41 -20.32 -8.16 -12.95
C VAL A 41 -21.54 -7.64 -13.74
N GLU A 42 -22.73 -7.74 -13.16
CA GLU A 42 -23.98 -7.32 -13.82
C GLU A 42 -24.08 -5.79 -13.99
N THR A 43 -23.64 -5.03 -12.99
CA THR A 43 -23.78 -3.57 -12.99
C THR A 43 -22.54 -2.85 -13.49
N ASP A 44 -21.36 -3.31 -13.12
CA ASP A 44 -20.08 -2.62 -13.34
C ASP A 44 -19.11 -3.42 -14.24
N GLY A 45 -19.44 -4.67 -14.57
CA GLY A 45 -18.61 -5.55 -15.38
C GLY A 45 -17.48 -6.27 -14.63
N TYR A 46 -17.35 -6.06 -13.31
CA TYR A 46 -16.36 -6.72 -12.47
C TYR A 46 -16.79 -6.75 -10.99
N ASN A 47 -16.24 -7.69 -10.23
CA ASN A 47 -16.50 -7.83 -8.81
C ASN A 47 -15.49 -7.07 -7.96
N ALA A 48 -15.95 -6.11 -7.17
CA ALA A 48 -15.13 -5.35 -6.24
C ALA A 48 -15.97 -4.73 -5.10
N VAL A 49 -15.31 -4.40 -4.00
CA VAL A 49 -15.90 -3.62 -2.91
C VAL A 49 -15.08 -2.36 -2.70
N GLN A 50 -15.76 -1.23 -2.65
CA GLN A 50 -15.15 0.04 -2.36
C GLN A 50 -15.18 0.29 -0.85
N LEU A 51 -14.00 0.40 -0.25
CA LEU A 51 -13.80 0.66 1.18
C LEU A 51 -13.44 2.13 1.41
N GLY A 52 -14.00 2.69 2.47
CA GLY A 52 -13.69 4.03 2.96
C GLY A 52 -12.97 3.98 4.31
N TYR A 53 -11.90 4.74 4.45
CA TYR A 53 -11.09 4.85 5.65
C TYR A 53 -10.87 6.30 6.06
N ALA A 54 -10.91 6.58 7.37
CA ALA A 54 -10.72 7.87 8.01
C ALA A 54 -11.72 8.95 7.56
N ASP A 55 -12.43 9.53 8.50
CA ASP A 55 -13.45 10.54 8.23
C ASP A 55 -12.85 11.85 7.73
N LYS A 56 -13.56 12.46 6.80
CA LYS A 56 -13.28 13.77 6.23
C LYS A 56 -14.30 14.77 6.77
N LYS A 57 -13.83 15.91 7.26
CA LYS A 57 -14.75 16.98 7.69
C LYS A 57 -15.60 17.44 6.50
N GLU A 58 -16.89 17.59 6.68
CA GLU A 58 -17.84 17.98 5.62
C GLU A 58 -17.42 19.25 4.88
N LYS A 59 -16.91 20.24 5.60
CA LYS A 59 -16.41 21.51 5.00
C LYS A 59 -15.29 21.32 3.97
N HIS A 60 -14.64 20.17 3.94
CA HIS A 60 -13.58 19.83 2.98
C HIS A 60 -14.07 18.82 1.92
N ALA A 61 -15.29 18.31 2.07
CA ALA A 61 -15.86 17.34 1.13
C ALA A 61 -16.62 18.07 0.01
N THR A 62 -16.56 17.51 -1.18
CA THR A 62 -17.41 17.95 -2.29
C THR A 62 -18.83 17.41 -2.12
N LYS A 63 -19.83 18.07 -2.75
CA LYS A 63 -21.22 17.60 -2.73
C LYS A 63 -21.35 16.15 -3.23
N ALA A 64 -20.55 15.76 -4.23
CA ALA A 64 -20.53 14.40 -4.77
C ALA A 64 -20.01 13.37 -3.75
N GLU A 65 -18.93 13.70 -3.01
CA GLU A 65 -18.39 12.82 -1.97
C GLU A 65 -19.38 12.63 -0.81
N VAL A 66 -20.07 13.71 -0.41
CA VAL A 66 -21.11 13.64 0.63
C VAL A 66 -22.27 12.76 0.15
N ALA A 67 -22.80 12.99 -1.06
CA ALA A 67 -23.87 12.19 -1.62
C ALA A 67 -23.48 10.71 -1.81
N HIS A 68 -22.23 10.43 -2.14
CA HIS A 68 -21.72 9.05 -2.24
C HIS A 68 -21.67 8.36 -0.87
N ALA A 69 -21.15 9.05 0.16
CA ALA A 69 -21.06 8.51 1.50
C ALA A 69 -22.46 8.33 2.15
N ALA A 70 -23.40 9.22 1.83
CA ALA A 70 -24.78 9.14 2.32
C ALA A 70 -25.49 7.84 1.90
N LYS A 71 -25.15 7.25 0.74
CA LYS A 71 -25.69 5.95 0.30
C LYS A 71 -25.31 4.80 1.23
N ALA A 72 -24.16 4.94 1.92
CA ALA A 72 -23.67 3.98 2.91
C ALA A 72 -23.96 4.44 4.36
N ASN A 73 -24.79 5.46 4.56
CA ASN A 73 -25.13 6.05 5.87
C ASN A 73 -23.88 6.42 6.70
N THR A 74 -22.85 6.97 6.06
CA THR A 74 -21.59 7.30 6.71
C THR A 74 -21.09 8.70 6.34
N ALA A 75 -20.18 9.25 7.15
CA ALA A 75 -19.48 10.49 6.84
C ALA A 75 -18.55 10.32 5.63
N PRO A 76 -18.26 11.40 4.87
CA PRO A 76 -17.29 11.35 3.79
C PRO A 76 -15.93 10.84 4.27
N LYS A 77 -15.26 9.99 3.47
CA LYS A 77 -13.99 9.37 3.82
C LYS A 77 -12.81 10.04 3.10
N ARG A 78 -11.65 10.07 3.77
CA ARG A 78 -10.41 10.64 3.21
C ARG A 78 -9.71 9.73 2.23
N PHE A 79 -9.74 8.44 2.50
CA PHE A 79 -9.05 7.45 1.70
C PHE A 79 -10.05 6.38 1.27
N VAL A 80 -10.31 6.36 -0.03
CA VAL A 80 -11.26 5.44 -0.65
C VAL A 80 -10.51 4.62 -1.68
N LYS A 81 -10.62 3.29 -1.61
CA LYS A 81 -10.02 2.36 -2.56
C LYS A 81 -10.91 1.15 -2.77
N GLU A 82 -10.79 0.59 -3.96
CA GLU A 82 -11.46 -0.65 -4.34
C GLU A 82 -10.57 -1.86 -4.07
N ILE A 83 -11.18 -2.88 -3.53
CA ILE A 83 -10.59 -4.21 -3.39
C ILE A 83 -11.32 -5.12 -4.36
N ALA A 84 -10.66 -5.46 -5.46
CA ALA A 84 -11.22 -6.37 -6.47
C ALA A 84 -11.12 -7.82 -5.98
N GLY A 85 -12.21 -8.56 -6.07
CA GLY A 85 -12.32 -9.97 -5.66
C GLY A 85 -13.74 -10.28 -5.21
N GLU A 86 -14.06 -11.56 -5.19
CA GLU A 86 -15.39 -12.06 -4.83
C GLU A 86 -15.57 -12.18 -3.32
N GLU A 87 -14.50 -12.47 -2.59
CA GLU A 87 -14.54 -12.69 -1.14
C GLU A 87 -15.13 -11.50 -0.39
N MET A 88 -14.76 -10.29 -0.79
CA MET A 88 -15.24 -9.07 -0.14
C MET A 88 -16.72 -8.79 -0.41
N LEU A 89 -17.35 -9.45 -1.40
CA LEU A 89 -18.79 -9.30 -1.65
C LEU A 89 -19.67 -9.88 -0.53
N ALA A 90 -19.09 -10.64 0.40
CA ALA A 90 -19.77 -11.09 1.61
C ALA A 90 -20.21 -9.94 2.52
N PHE A 91 -19.53 -8.80 2.47
CA PHE A 91 -19.90 -7.62 3.26
C PHE A 91 -20.97 -6.79 2.53
N GLU A 92 -21.86 -6.16 3.31
CA GLU A 92 -22.90 -5.28 2.77
C GLU A 92 -22.51 -3.81 2.79
N VAL A 93 -23.22 -3.00 1.99
CA VAL A 93 -23.02 -1.54 1.96
C VAL A 93 -23.38 -0.95 3.31
N GLY A 94 -22.49 -0.12 3.87
CA GLY A 94 -22.62 0.44 5.21
C GLY A 94 -22.02 -0.42 6.33
N GLN A 95 -21.67 -1.69 6.06
CA GLN A 95 -21.05 -2.56 7.04
C GLN A 95 -19.60 -2.15 7.32
N GLU A 96 -19.15 -2.35 8.55
CA GLU A 96 -17.79 -2.09 8.99
C GLU A 96 -16.91 -3.33 8.84
N VAL A 97 -15.76 -3.15 8.21
CA VAL A 97 -14.73 -4.18 8.04
C VAL A 97 -13.57 -3.87 8.98
N LYS A 98 -13.30 -4.78 9.91
CA LYS A 98 -12.22 -4.68 10.90
C LYS A 98 -10.99 -5.47 10.45
N GLY A 99 -9.86 -5.31 11.17
CA GLY A 99 -8.60 -6.02 10.88
C GLY A 99 -8.63 -7.53 11.07
N ASN A 100 -9.68 -8.08 11.69
CA ASN A 100 -9.89 -9.51 11.95
C ASN A 100 -10.17 -10.33 10.68
N ILE A 101 -10.27 -9.71 9.50
CA ILE A 101 -10.39 -10.44 8.23
C ILE A 101 -9.18 -11.32 7.90
N PHE A 102 -8.01 -11.01 8.46
CA PHE A 102 -6.78 -11.78 8.30
C PHE A 102 -6.59 -12.75 9.48
N VAL A 103 -5.90 -13.85 9.21
CA VAL A 103 -5.52 -14.84 10.21
C VAL A 103 -4.03 -14.66 10.55
N GLU A 104 -3.65 -14.89 11.81
CA GLU A 104 -2.25 -14.85 12.23
C GLU A 104 -1.39 -15.84 11.44
N GLY A 105 -0.19 -15.42 11.04
CA GLY A 105 0.70 -16.18 10.17
C GLY A 105 0.39 -16.12 8.67
N GLU A 106 -0.69 -15.46 8.25
CA GLU A 106 -1.04 -15.30 6.85
C GLU A 106 -0.07 -14.34 6.13
N LEU A 107 0.20 -14.61 4.85
CA LEU A 107 1.00 -13.70 4.02
C LEU A 107 0.13 -12.62 3.39
N VAL A 108 0.60 -11.38 3.52
CA VAL A 108 -0.08 -10.19 3.00
C VAL A 108 0.84 -9.36 2.11
N ASP A 109 0.25 -8.67 1.16
CA ASP A 109 0.90 -7.69 0.30
C ASP A 109 0.48 -6.29 0.75
N VAL A 110 1.46 -5.43 1.04
CA VAL A 110 1.17 -4.07 1.50
C VAL A 110 1.59 -3.05 0.45
N THR A 111 0.63 -2.29 -0.01
CA THR A 111 0.79 -1.25 -1.03
C THR A 111 0.72 0.14 -0.38
N GLY A 112 1.69 0.98 -0.67
CA GLY A 112 1.71 2.35 -0.20
C GLY A 112 2.52 3.27 -1.11
N THR A 113 2.46 4.57 -0.86
CA THR A 113 3.24 5.56 -1.59
C THR A 113 4.61 5.72 -0.95
N SER A 114 5.68 5.44 -1.67
CA SER A 114 7.05 5.53 -1.18
C SER A 114 7.42 6.98 -0.82
N LYS A 115 8.35 7.15 0.13
CA LYS A 115 8.88 8.48 0.48
C LYS A 115 9.47 9.16 -0.76
N GLY A 116 9.10 10.42 -1.02
CA GLY A 116 9.71 11.23 -2.07
C GLY A 116 11.18 11.52 -1.76
N LYS A 117 12.02 11.50 -2.78
CA LYS A 117 13.47 11.78 -2.70
C LYS A 117 13.89 12.94 -3.61
N GLY A 118 12.91 13.64 -4.19
CA GLY A 118 13.14 14.73 -5.12
C GLY A 118 13.81 14.30 -6.42
N PHE A 119 14.49 15.20 -7.09
CA PHE A 119 15.30 14.95 -8.29
C PHE A 119 16.60 14.28 -7.89
N GLN A 120 16.91 13.12 -8.46
CA GLN A 120 18.10 12.33 -8.13
C GLN A 120 18.91 12.00 -9.38
N GLY A 121 20.23 11.97 -9.23
CA GLY A 121 21.17 11.50 -10.24
C GLY A 121 21.04 9.99 -10.48
N ILE A 122 21.64 9.52 -11.56
CA ILE A 122 21.58 8.11 -11.97
C ILE A 122 22.17 7.13 -10.95
N ILE A 123 23.17 7.56 -10.20
CA ILE A 123 23.82 6.74 -9.19
C ILE A 123 22.82 6.32 -8.12
N LYS A 124 22.10 7.28 -7.51
CA LYS A 124 21.10 6.99 -6.48
C LYS A 124 19.82 6.39 -7.06
N ARG A 125 19.41 6.85 -8.25
CA ARG A 125 18.13 6.43 -8.86
C ARG A 125 18.16 5.03 -9.41
N TYR A 126 19.30 4.62 -10.01
CA TYR A 126 19.44 3.34 -10.72
C TYR A 126 20.64 2.53 -10.28
N ASN A 127 21.32 2.93 -9.20
CA ASN A 127 22.51 2.27 -8.69
C ASN A 127 23.61 2.13 -9.74
N ALA A 128 23.82 3.21 -10.55
CA ALA A 128 24.89 3.24 -11.54
C ALA A 128 26.25 3.44 -10.87
N HIS A 129 27.31 2.95 -11.51
CA HIS A 129 28.69 3.13 -11.04
C HIS A 129 29.11 4.60 -11.12
N MET A 130 29.90 5.01 -10.16
CA MET A 130 30.62 6.28 -10.19
C MET A 130 31.87 6.14 -11.07
N GLY A 131 32.31 7.25 -11.65
CA GLY A 131 33.61 7.32 -12.26
C GLY A 131 34.77 7.27 -11.23
N PRO A 132 36.03 7.11 -11.67
CA PRO A 132 37.17 7.08 -10.76
C PRO A 132 37.26 8.36 -9.93
N ALA A 133 37.59 8.22 -8.65
CA ALA A 133 37.83 9.36 -7.76
C ALA A 133 39.26 9.89 -7.81
N ALA A 134 40.20 9.11 -8.44
CA ALA A 134 41.63 9.39 -8.57
C ALA A 134 42.04 9.27 -10.04
N HIS A 135 43.33 9.14 -10.31
CA HIS A 135 43.93 9.00 -11.65
C HIS A 135 43.64 10.18 -12.59
N GLY A 136 43.55 11.40 -12.06
CA GLY A 136 43.29 12.62 -12.84
C GLY A 136 41.90 12.74 -13.46
N SER A 137 40.96 11.87 -13.11
CA SER A 137 39.60 11.92 -13.62
C SER A 137 38.81 13.07 -13.00
N GLY A 138 38.27 13.98 -13.83
CA GLY A 138 37.30 14.97 -13.44
C GLY A 138 35.82 14.48 -13.57
N TYR A 139 35.61 13.27 -14.04
CA TYR A 139 34.30 12.69 -14.26
C TYR A 139 33.93 11.72 -13.15
N HIS A 140 33.13 12.15 -12.19
CA HIS A 140 32.79 11.35 -11.00
C HIS A 140 31.35 10.85 -10.97
N ARG A 141 30.37 11.73 -11.24
CA ARG A 141 28.95 11.45 -11.05
C ARG A 141 28.07 11.68 -12.29
N GLY A 142 28.68 11.77 -13.45
CA GLY A 142 27.97 12.01 -14.71
C GLY A 142 27.20 10.80 -15.23
N ILE A 143 26.47 10.99 -16.33
CA ILE A 143 25.56 9.98 -16.89
C ILE A 143 26.31 8.95 -17.74
N GLY A 144 27.46 9.30 -18.24
CA GLY A 144 28.22 8.51 -19.21
C GLY A 144 27.73 8.69 -20.64
N SER A 145 28.16 7.82 -21.54
CA SER A 145 27.80 7.86 -22.95
C SER A 145 26.27 7.75 -23.14
N MET A 146 25.72 8.58 -24.02
CA MET A 146 24.31 8.55 -24.39
C MET A 146 23.95 7.51 -25.45
N GLY A 147 24.94 6.92 -26.07
CA GLY A 147 24.77 5.89 -27.10
C GLY A 147 25.76 6.03 -28.24
N SER A 148 25.58 5.25 -29.31
CA SER A 148 26.35 5.32 -30.56
C SER A 148 25.89 6.50 -31.41
N ILE A 149 26.76 6.98 -32.30
CA ILE A 149 26.50 8.05 -33.26
C ILE A 149 25.48 7.61 -34.32
N ASN A 150 25.59 6.35 -34.80
CA ASN A 150 24.75 5.85 -35.90
C ASN A 150 23.22 6.02 -35.72
N PRO A 151 22.62 5.80 -34.55
CA PRO A 151 21.18 6.02 -34.35
C PRO A 151 20.78 7.49 -34.37
N ALA A 152 21.70 8.45 -34.30
CA ALA A 152 21.49 9.89 -34.20
C ALA A 152 20.45 10.33 -33.15
N ARG A 153 20.14 9.45 -32.18
CA ARG A 153 19.19 9.70 -31.10
C ARG A 153 19.50 8.85 -29.87
N ILE A 154 19.03 9.30 -28.71
CA ILE A 154 19.07 8.52 -27.49
C ILE A 154 17.97 7.46 -27.54
N LYS A 155 18.32 6.19 -27.25
CA LYS A 155 17.35 5.10 -27.24
C LYS A 155 16.27 5.35 -26.18
N PRO A 156 14.98 5.11 -26.47
CA PRO A 156 13.91 5.13 -25.49
C PRO A 156 14.21 4.25 -24.27
N GLY A 157 13.83 4.69 -23.07
CA GLY A 157 14.11 3.95 -21.85
C GLY A 157 15.52 4.10 -21.26
N LYS A 158 16.41 4.92 -21.87
CA LYS A 158 17.74 5.22 -21.30
C LYS A 158 17.57 5.77 -19.88
N LYS A 159 18.27 5.14 -18.92
CA LYS A 159 18.27 5.55 -17.51
C LYS A 159 18.92 6.93 -17.35
N MET A 160 18.17 7.90 -16.89
CA MET A 160 18.59 9.29 -16.71
C MET A 160 18.21 9.82 -15.32
N PRO A 161 18.82 10.94 -14.87
CA PRO A 161 18.38 11.66 -13.68
C PRO A 161 16.87 11.99 -13.76
N GLY A 162 16.26 12.19 -12.62
CA GLY A 162 14.86 12.54 -12.55
C GLY A 162 14.27 12.33 -11.18
N ARG A 163 12.96 12.54 -11.06
CA ARG A 163 12.24 12.36 -9.81
C ARG A 163 12.32 10.91 -9.33
N MET A 164 12.64 10.74 -8.05
CA MET A 164 12.70 9.44 -7.38
C MET A 164 11.75 9.44 -6.17
N GLY A 165 11.09 8.31 -5.94
CA GLY A 165 10.11 8.18 -4.86
C GLY A 165 8.80 8.91 -5.15
N GLY A 166 7.89 8.93 -4.17
CA GLY A 166 6.53 9.46 -4.34
C GLY A 166 5.68 8.62 -5.31
N VAL A 167 6.03 7.37 -5.50
CA VAL A 167 5.34 6.41 -6.38
C VAL A 167 4.75 5.28 -5.55
N GLN A 168 3.67 4.71 -6.04
CA GLN A 168 3.06 3.52 -5.44
C GLN A 168 4.04 2.34 -5.54
N LYS A 169 4.23 1.66 -4.41
CA LYS A 169 5.06 0.46 -4.28
C LYS A 169 4.33 -0.57 -3.43
N THR A 170 4.43 -1.82 -3.84
CA THR A 170 3.91 -2.96 -3.09
C THR A 170 5.08 -3.78 -2.56
N VAL A 171 5.07 -4.09 -1.28
CA VAL A 171 5.96 -5.09 -0.68
C VAL A 171 5.12 -6.36 -0.52
N GLN A 172 5.60 -7.43 -1.11
CA GLN A 172 4.90 -8.71 -1.17
C GLN A 172 5.34 -9.67 -0.08
N ASN A 173 4.47 -10.61 0.26
CA ASN A 173 4.74 -11.74 1.15
C ASN A 173 5.24 -11.31 2.54
N LEU A 174 4.62 -10.30 3.12
CA LEU A 174 4.84 -9.94 4.52
C LEU A 174 3.97 -10.83 5.40
N GLU A 175 4.51 -11.32 6.50
CA GLU A 175 3.79 -12.12 7.48
C GLU A 175 2.90 -11.21 8.34
N PHE A 176 1.61 -11.53 8.40
CA PHE A 176 0.66 -10.91 9.32
C PHE A 176 0.85 -11.54 10.70
N VAL A 177 1.29 -10.75 11.67
CA VAL A 177 1.67 -11.26 12.99
C VAL A 177 0.48 -11.33 13.92
N LYS A 178 -0.23 -10.20 14.09
CA LYS A 178 -1.35 -10.10 15.03
C LYS A 178 -2.26 -8.93 14.70
N TYR A 179 -3.53 -9.07 15.04
CA TYR A 179 -4.49 -7.96 15.15
C TYR A 179 -4.76 -7.65 16.63
N ASP A 180 -4.58 -6.40 17.01
CA ASP A 180 -4.96 -5.87 18.32
C ASP A 180 -6.26 -5.09 18.17
N GLU A 181 -7.34 -5.67 18.66
CA GLU A 181 -8.68 -5.09 18.57
C GLU A 181 -8.83 -3.87 19.50
N ALA A 182 -8.19 -3.87 20.67
CA ALA A 182 -8.30 -2.77 21.63
C ALA A 182 -7.78 -1.44 21.06
N ASN A 183 -6.68 -1.52 20.28
CA ASN A 183 -6.04 -0.36 19.66
C ASN A 183 -6.38 -0.21 18.16
N ASN A 184 -7.16 -1.11 17.57
CA ASN A 184 -7.44 -1.18 16.14
C ASN A 184 -6.17 -1.13 15.28
N VAL A 185 -5.17 -1.93 15.63
CA VAL A 185 -3.91 -1.99 14.89
C VAL A 185 -3.60 -3.40 14.42
N ILE A 186 -2.98 -3.50 13.26
CA ILE A 186 -2.39 -4.72 12.75
C ILE A 186 -0.87 -4.63 12.78
N LEU A 187 -0.25 -5.72 13.13
CA LEU A 187 1.20 -5.89 13.16
C LEU A 187 1.63 -6.74 11.97
N VAL A 188 2.47 -6.16 11.11
CA VAL A 188 3.02 -6.84 9.94
C VAL A 188 4.53 -6.91 10.06
N LYS A 189 5.10 -8.10 9.90
CA LYS A 189 6.53 -8.34 10.00
C LYS A 189 7.29 -7.64 8.87
N GLY A 190 8.29 -6.84 9.24
CA GLY A 190 9.14 -6.13 8.31
C GLY A 190 8.70 -4.69 8.02
N ASN A 191 9.23 -4.13 6.94
CA ASN A 191 8.98 -2.74 6.58
C ASN A 191 7.87 -2.59 5.56
N VAL A 192 7.12 -1.49 5.66
CA VAL A 192 6.01 -1.12 4.78
C VAL A 192 6.35 0.18 4.07
N PRO A 193 6.01 0.33 2.77
CA PRO A 193 6.31 1.55 2.03
C PRO A 193 5.59 2.77 2.59
N GLY A 194 6.22 3.92 2.48
CA GLY A 194 5.64 5.20 2.86
C GLY A 194 6.23 5.84 4.11
N ALA A 195 5.82 7.07 4.36
CA ALA A 195 6.16 7.85 5.54
C ALA A 195 5.29 7.43 6.74
N LYS A 196 5.66 7.86 7.94
CA LYS A 196 4.77 7.82 9.10
C LYS A 196 3.49 8.59 8.77
N ASN A 197 2.35 8.08 9.19
CA ASN A 197 1.01 8.60 8.92
C ASN A 197 0.56 8.55 7.44
N SER A 198 1.25 7.83 6.54
CA SER A 198 0.77 7.59 5.19
C SER A 198 -0.25 6.46 5.13
N TYR A 199 -1.19 6.58 4.20
CA TYR A 199 -2.18 5.54 3.95
C TYR A 199 -1.56 4.36 3.21
N VAL A 200 -2.01 3.17 3.57
CA VAL A 200 -1.59 1.90 2.96
C VAL A 200 -2.81 1.02 2.70
N VAL A 201 -2.66 0.13 1.73
CA VAL A 201 -3.64 -0.90 1.41
C VAL A 201 -3.00 -2.24 1.74
N VAL A 202 -3.61 -3.00 2.60
CA VAL A 202 -3.19 -4.37 2.96
C VAL A 202 -4.12 -5.33 2.24
N LYS A 203 -3.56 -6.25 1.48
CA LYS A 203 -4.30 -7.30 0.76
C LYS A 203 -3.66 -8.66 1.07
N ASN A 204 -4.40 -9.73 0.86
CA ASN A 204 -3.78 -11.06 0.86
C ASN A 204 -2.68 -11.12 -0.21
N ALA A 205 -1.64 -11.91 0.04
CA ALA A 205 -0.54 -12.05 -0.90
C ALA A 205 -1.00 -12.76 -2.18
N VAL A 206 -0.68 -12.17 -3.33
CA VAL A 206 -0.99 -12.74 -4.65
C VAL A 206 -0.31 -14.10 -4.85
N LYS A 207 0.84 -14.31 -4.22
CA LYS A 207 1.63 -15.55 -4.30
C LYS A 207 1.20 -16.62 -3.29
N ALA A 208 0.36 -16.28 -2.31
CA ALA A 208 -0.19 -17.23 -1.35
C ALA A 208 -1.59 -17.67 -1.79
N LYS A 209 -1.88 -18.97 -1.65
CA LYS A 209 -3.17 -19.54 -2.11
C LYS A 209 -4.35 -19.24 -1.18
N ASN A 210 -4.11 -18.79 0.04
CA ASN A 210 -5.16 -18.59 1.04
C ASN A 210 -5.73 -17.16 0.97
N ALA A 211 -6.93 -17.05 0.43
CA ALA A 211 -7.64 -15.78 0.31
C ALA A 211 -8.97 -15.74 1.09
N ALA A 212 -9.36 -16.85 1.73
CA ALA A 212 -10.61 -16.91 2.49
C ALA A 212 -10.64 -15.87 3.62
N ILE A 213 -11.79 -15.23 3.78
CA ILE A 213 -12.03 -14.32 4.92
C ILE A 213 -12.12 -15.15 6.20
N ASN A 214 -11.55 -14.64 7.29
CA ASN A 214 -11.71 -15.24 8.60
C ASN A 214 -13.22 -15.25 8.96
N PRO A 215 -13.82 -16.40 9.28
CA PRO A 215 -15.25 -16.47 9.63
C PRO A 215 -15.68 -15.54 10.76
N ALA A 216 -14.79 -15.30 11.72
CA ALA A 216 -15.02 -14.36 12.83
C ALA A 216 -15.19 -12.88 12.39
N ALA A 217 -14.88 -12.55 11.16
CA ALA A 217 -15.05 -11.20 10.61
C ALA A 217 -16.43 -10.98 9.97
N LEU A 218 -17.19 -12.05 9.76
CA LEU A 218 -18.53 -12.01 9.15
C LEU A 218 -19.65 -12.07 10.21
N ALA A 219 -19.28 -12.38 11.45
CA ALA A 219 -20.16 -12.36 12.61
C ALA A 219 -20.21 -10.95 13.23
#